data_0cf972fc4de97ca9d0de1a86a84ef1df
#
_entry.id   0cf972fc4de97ca9d0de1a86a84ef1df
#
_cell.length_a   1.000
_cell.length_b   1.000
_cell.length_c   1.000
_cell.angle_alpha   90.00
_cell.angle_beta   90.00
_cell.angle_gamma   90.00
#
_symmetry.space_group_name_H-M   'P 1'
#
loop_
_entity.id
_entity.type
_entity.pdbx_description
1 polymer ?
#
loop_
_entity_poly.entity_id
_entity_poly.type
_entity_poly.pdbx_seq_one_letter_code
_entity_poly.pdbx_strand_id
1 'polypeptide(L)'
;MWGFRNSALTLLAGVSLVSLSGAALADGYGGSVKDAPIAEGRKLDLSVTLGGTSDYVFRGISQTFENPAAQGSVDLTYGIFYAGIWASNVDFDDNPKANAEIDLYAGLKPTWGPVTFDLGVLYYAYPSAKDSAAELDYVELKAGYSMASPWIKGLTSGTTLYWSSEYGGDVGEVFTLESAAAYELPQFGIFSPSITGAYGTVYGDWKEGFSVDGTREDEYTYWNVGLALAVEKFTFDFRYWDTDIGNVVGPAVCVSEGLCDERFVFTAKVTLP
;
A
#
# COMPACT_ATOMS: atom_id res chain seq x y z
N MET A 1 57.57 -25.45 21.21
CA MET A 1 56.35 -26.06 20.65
C MET A 1 55.15 -25.39 21.28
N TRP A 2 54.60 -24.37 20.63
CA TRP A 2 53.36 -23.71 21.07
C TRP A 2 52.51 -23.54 19.83
N GLY A 3 51.39 -24.28 19.77
CA GLY A 3 50.44 -24.26 18.67
C GLY A 3 49.44 -23.15 18.86
N PHE A 4 49.36 -22.24 17.90
CA PHE A 4 48.28 -21.25 17.80
C PHE A 4 47.05 -21.90 17.14
N ARG A 5 45.95 -21.99 17.90
CA ARG A 5 44.65 -22.35 17.35
C ARG A 5 44.03 -21.07 16.77
N ASN A 6 43.92 -21.03 15.46
CA ASN A 6 43.11 -20.02 14.77
C ASN A 6 41.62 -20.31 14.99
N SER A 7 40.96 -19.46 15.76
CA SER A 7 39.49 -19.42 15.85
C SER A 7 39.00 -18.51 14.73
N ALA A 8 38.42 -19.09 13.70
CA ALA A 8 37.71 -18.35 12.67
C ALA A 8 36.40 -17.83 13.28
N LEU A 9 36.29 -16.52 13.51
CA LEU A 9 35.03 -15.85 13.77
C LEU A 9 34.26 -15.80 12.44
N THR A 10 33.24 -16.63 12.34
CA THR A 10 32.24 -16.52 11.26
C THR A 10 31.32 -15.34 11.60
N LEU A 11 31.55 -14.19 10.96
CA LEU A 11 30.59 -13.09 10.96
C LEU A 11 29.38 -13.55 10.11
N LEU A 12 28.31 -13.90 10.81
CA LEU A 12 26.99 -13.97 10.22
C LEU A 12 26.54 -12.54 9.93
N ALA A 13 26.77 -12.10 8.70
CA ALA A 13 26.13 -10.89 8.17
C ALA A 13 24.63 -11.19 8.03
N GLY A 14 23.86 -10.71 9.02
CA GLY A 14 22.40 -10.68 8.93
C GLY A 14 22.01 -9.72 7.81
N VAL A 15 21.64 -10.27 6.66
CA VAL A 15 20.99 -9.51 5.60
C VAL A 15 19.59 -9.18 6.08
N SER A 16 19.42 -7.97 6.61
CA SER A 16 18.09 -7.42 6.88
C SER A 16 17.44 -7.13 5.52
N LEU A 17 16.60 -8.05 5.05
CA LEU A 17 15.72 -7.82 3.92
C LEU A 17 14.71 -6.74 4.32
N VAL A 18 14.94 -5.51 3.86
CA VAL A 18 13.96 -4.43 3.92
C VAL A 18 12.81 -4.83 3.00
N SER A 19 11.65 -5.09 3.58
CA SER A 19 10.43 -5.40 2.85
C SER A 19 10.04 -4.24 1.93
N LEU A 20 9.60 -4.55 0.72
CA LEU A 20 8.92 -3.66 -0.22
C LEU A 20 7.60 -3.15 0.37
N SER A 21 7.69 -2.28 1.35
CA SER A 21 6.52 -1.63 1.91
C SER A 21 6.11 -0.36 1.14
N GLY A 22 6.76 -0.11 -0.02
CA GLY A 22 6.51 1.10 -0.79
C GLY A 22 5.21 1.09 -1.59
N ALA A 23 4.87 -0.03 -2.21
CA ALA A 23 3.65 -0.16 -2.99
C ALA A 23 2.40 -0.33 -2.11
N ALA A 24 2.58 -0.95 -0.94
CA ALA A 24 1.49 -1.14 0.00
C ALA A 24 1.05 0.14 0.74
N LEU A 25 1.83 1.23 0.65
CA LEU A 25 1.43 2.53 1.21
C LEU A 25 0.42 3.25 0.32
N ALA A 26 0.34 2.88 -0.98
CA ALA A 26 -0.60 3.47 -1.92
C ALA A 26 -2.06 3.07 -1.63
N ASP A 27 -2.27 1.87 -1.11
CA ASP A 27 -3.60 1.31 -0.89
C ASP A 27 -4.03 1.31 0.59
N GLY A 28 -3.45 2.17 1.44
CA GLY A 28 -3.69 2.08 2.87
C GLY A 28 -3.13 0.79 3.51
N TYR A 29 -2.71 -0.14 2.69
CA TYR A 29 -2.05 -1.37 3.09
C TYR A 29 -0.61 -1.09 3.48
N GLY A 30 -0.40 -0.60 4.65
CA GLY A 30 0.88 -0.64 5.31
C GLY A 30 1.28 -2.08 5.67
N GLY A 31 1.03 -3.03 4.78
CA GLY A 31 1.29 -4.44 5.00
C GLY A 31 2.75 -4.68 5.30
N SER A 32 3.05 -4.79 6.59
CA SER A 32 4.32 -5.35 7.07
C SER A 32 4.30 -6.86 6.93
N VAL A 33 3.86 -7.37 5.79
CA VAL A 33 4.13 -8.76 5.49
C VAL A 33 5.59 -8.81 5.09
N LYS A 34 6.45 -9.20 6.01
CA LYS A 34 7.85 -9.49 5.73
C LYS A 34 7.89 -10.48 4.58
N ASP A 35 8.33 -10.06 3.40
CA ASP A 35 8.66 -10.94 2.29
C ASP A 35 9.94 -11.73 2.66
N ALA A 36 9.86 -12.52 3.74
CA ALA A 36 10.87 -13.50 4.05
C ALA A 36 10.66 -14.69 3.10
N PRO A 37 11.69 -15.17 2.41
CA PRO A 37 11.59 -16.46 1.74
C PRO A 37 11.15 -17.48 2.80
N ILE A 38 10.12 -18.26 2.47
CA ILE A 38 9.55 -19.29 3.35
C ILE A 38 10.64 -20.30 3.65
N ALA A 39 11.38 -20.06 4.73
CA ALA A 39 12.31 -21.01 5.29
C ALA A 39 11.50 -22.03 6.10
N GLU A 40 11.72 -23.27 5.76
CA GLU A 40 11.38 -24.51 6.44
C GLU A 40 10.68 -24.40 7.80
N GLY A 41 9.39 -24.63 7.81
CA GLY A 41 8.54 -24.74 8.99
C GLY A 41 7.38 -23.75 8.94
N ARG A 42 6.16 -24.25 8.82
CA ARG A 42 4.93 -23.44 8.90
C ARG A 42 4.83 -22.78 10.28
N LYS A 43 5.44 -21.61 10.44
CA LYS A 43 5.36 -20.82 11.65
C LYS A 43 4.23 -19.80 11.48
N LEU A 44 3.37 -19.73 12.48
CA LEU A 44 2.41 -18.64 12.60
C LEU A 44 3.18 -17.37 12.99
N ASP A 45 3.05 -16.31 12.22
CA ASP A 45 3.63 -15.00 12.51
C ASP A 45 2.50 -13.98 12.60
N LEU A 46 2.52 -13.16 13.65
CA LEU A 46 1.56 -12.10 13.92
C LEU A 46 2.31 -10.78 14.00
N SER A 47 1.81 -9.75 13.33
CA SER A 47 2.35 -8.40 13.49
C SER A 47 1.25 -7.38 13.68
N VAL A 48 1.57 -6.30 14.39
CA VAL A 48 0.69 -5.15 14.61
C VAL A 48 1.40 -3.90 14.16
N THR A 49 0.78 -3.14 13.25
CA THR A 49 1.30 -1.84 12.83
C THR A 49 0.37 -0.74 13.31
N LEU A 50 0.94 0.31 13.86
CA LEU A 50 0.23 1.54 14.23
C LEU A 50 0.96 2.73 13.61
N GLY A 51 0.22 3.70 13.09
CA GLY A 51 0.80 4.86 12.46
C GLY A 51 -0.12 6.06 12.40
N GLY A 52 0.46 7.16 11.97
CA GLY A 52 -0.25 8.38 11.64
C GLY A 52 0.33 8.96 10.36
N THR A 53 -0.54 9.51 9.54
CA THR A 53 -0.19 10.18 8.29
C THR A 53 -0.76 11.60 8.30
N SER A 54 -0.10 12.52 7.60
CA SER A 54 -0.60 13.89 7.45
C SER A 54 -1.84 13.98 6.54
N ASP A 55 -2.01 12.99 5.65
CA ASP A 55 -3.19 12.79 4.80
C ASP A 55 -3.27 11.30 4.45
N TYR A 56 -4.46 10.73 4.41
CA TYR A 56 -4.67 9.40 3.88
C TYR A 56 -4.95 9.50 2.37
N VAL A 57 -4.00 9.10 1.56
CA VAL A 57 -4.13 9.10 0.10
C VAL A 57 -4.27 7.69 -0.42
N PHE A 58 -5.37 7.42 -1.13
CA PHE A 58 -5.66 6.15 -1.79
C PHE A 58 -5.71 6.36 -3.30
N ARG A 59 -4.85 5.69 -4.06
CA ARG A 59 -4.75 5.81 -5.52
C ARG A 59 -4.69 7.26 -6.01
N GLY A 60 -3.92 8.11 -5.30
CA GLY A 60 -3.75 9.52 -5.61
C GLY A 60 -4.81 10.47 -5.02
N ILE A 61 -5.87 9.95 -4.40
CA ILE A 61 -7.00 10.73 -3.91
C ILE A 61 -6.99 10.79 -2.39
N SER A 62 -7.12 11.99 -1.82
CA SER A 62 -7.25 12.17 -0.37
C SER A 62 -8.56 11.56 0.15
N GLN A 63 -8.45 10.75 1.19
CA GLN A 63 -9.56 10.11 1.88
C GLN A 63 -9.92 10.82 3.19
N THR A 64 -9.21 11.89 3.54
CA THR A 64 -9.39 12.63 4.80
C THR A 64 -9.49 14.14 4.61
N PHE A 65 -9.86 14.62 3.42
CA PHE A 65 -9.88 16.06 3.11
C PHE A 65 -8.59 16.76 3.52
N GLU A 66 -7.44 16.15 3.17
CA GLU A 66 -6.09 16.65 3.49
C GLU A 66 -5.81 16.80 5.01
N ASN A 67 -6.61 16.12 5.84
CA ASN A 67 -6.43 16.11 7.29
C ASN A 67 -5.68 14.85 7.75
N PRO A 68 -5.04 14.91 8.93
CA PRO A 68 -4.32 13.75 9.46
C PRO A 68 -5.22 12.53 9.69
N ALA A 69 -4.64 11.35 9.42
CA ALA A 69 -5.24 10.07 9.74
C ALA A 69 -4.43 9.27 10.75
N ALA A 70 -5.14 8.55 11.62
CA ALA A 70 -4.60 7.49 12.45
C ALA A 70 -4.92 6.14 11.79
N GLN A 71 -3.89 5.30 11.62
CA GLN A 71 -3.99 4.05 10.88
C GLN A 71 -3.40 2.90 11.68
N GLY A 72 -3.92 1.69 11.47
CA GLY A 72 -3.36 0.50 12.09
C GLY A 72 -3.75 -0.77 11.40
N SER A 73 -2.92 -1.81 11.54
CA SER A 73 -3.21 -3.16 11.04
C SER A 73 -2.84 -4.25 12.04
N VAL A 74 -3.48 -5.39 11.86
CA VAL A 74 -3.10 -6.66 12.47
C VAL A 74 -2.97 -7.68 11.34
N ASP A 75 -1.79 -8.25 11.18
CA ASP A 75 -1.44 -9.13 10.09
C ASP A 75 -1.05 -10.51 10.61
N LEU A 76 -1.54 -11.56 9.96
CA LEU A 76 -1.27 -12.95 10.25
C LEU A 76 -0.70 -13.64 9.00
N THR A 77 0.40 -14.38 9.17
CA THR A 77 0.96 -15.21 8.11
C THR A 77 1.17 -16.65 8.57
N TYR A 78 0.92 -17.60 7.67
CA TYR A 78 1.17 -19.02 7.89
C TYR A 78 1.57 -19.73 6.59
N GLY A 79 2.86 -19.97 6.43
CA GLY A 79 3.39 -20.49 5.17
C GLY A 79 3.15 -19.51 4.04
N ILE A 80 2.44 -19.93 2.99
CA ILE A 80 2.09 -19.05 1.87
C ILE A 80 0.82 -18.23 2.11
N PHE A 81 0.07 -18.52 3.18
CA PHE A 81 -1.20 -17.84 3.49
C PHE A 81 -0.96 -16.59 4.30
N TYR A 82 -1.74 -15.56 4.02
CA TYR A 82 -1.84 -14.37 4.86
C TYR A 82 -3.29 -13.95 5.04
N ALA A 83 -3.58 -13.28 6.13
CA ALA A 83 -4.83 -12.58 6.38
C ALA A 83 -4.58 -11.41 7.32
N GLY A 84 -5.43 -10.41 7.28
CA GLY A 84 -5.31 -9.27 8.18
C GLY A 84 -6.54 -8.38 8.19
N ILE A 85 -6.45 -7.39 9.05
CA ILE A 85 -7.36 -6.27 9.17
C ILE A 85 -6.56 -4.99 9.22
N TRP A 86 -7.00 -3.98 8.48
CA TRP A 86 -6.48 -2.63 8.56
C TRP A 86 -7.62 -1.66 8.83
N ALA A 87 -7.34 -0.51 9.43
CA ALA A 87 -8.31 0.53 9.66
C ALA A 87 -7.68 1.92 9.63
N SER A 88 -8.48 2.91 9.21
CA SER A 88 -8.16 4.33 9.24
C SER A 88 -9.41 5.15 9.57
N ASN A 89 -9.22 6.37 10.09
CA ASN A 89 -10.26 7.36 9.93
C ASN A 89 -10.29 7.86 8.48
N VAL A 90 -11.46 8.17 8.00
CA VAL A 90 -11.74 8.82 6.71
C VAL A 90 -12.67 10.02 6.93
N ASP A 91 -12.72 10.90 5.94
CA ASP A 91 -13.64 12.02 5.88
C ASP A 91 -14.05 12.22 4.42
N PHE A 92 -15.31 11.92 4.10
CA PHE A 92 -15.90 12.10 2.77
C PHE A 92 -16.91 13.25 2.74
N ASP A 93 -16.77 14.22 3.68
CA ASP A 93 -17.75 15.26 3.90
C ASP A 93 -19.10 14.71 4.39
N ASP A 94 -20.19 15.32 4.04
CA ASP A 94 -21.51 14.98 4.60
C ASP A 94 -22.31 13.97 3.76
N ASN A 95 -21.83 13.58 2.55
CA ASN A 95 -22.62 12.70 1.68
C ASN A 95 -21.76 11.85 0.70
N PRO A 96 -21.60 10.55 0.93
CA PRO A 96 -22.01 9.78 2.10
C PRO A 96 -21.12 10.10 3.30
N LYS A 97 -21.69 10.22 4.48
CA LYS A 97 -20.92 10.49 5.68
C LYS A 97 -20.25 9.21 6.17
N ALA A 98 -18.95 9.08 5.93
CA ALA A 98 -18.10 8.04 6.51
C ALA A 98 -17.02 8.69 7.37
N ASN A 99 -16.67 8.06 8.49
CA ASN A 99 -15.61 8.52 9.38
C ASN A 99 -14.58 7.43 9.73
N ALA A 100 -14.80 6.22 9.27
CA ALA A 100 -13.90 5.09 9.43
C ALA A 100 -13.98 4.14 8.23
N GLU A 101 -12.83 3.61 7.85
CA GLU A 101 -12.65 2.54 6.90
C GLU A 101 -12.01 1.36 7.61
N ILE A 102 -12.51 0.16 7.34
CA ILE A 102 -12.01 -1.11 7.88
C ILE A 102 -11.87 -2.08 6.72
N ASP A 103 -10.65 -2.56 6.48
CA ASP A 103 -10.35 -3.49 5.41
C ASP A 103 -10.04 -4.87 5.96
N LEU A 104 -10.71 -5.87 5.43
CA LEU A 104 -10.41 -7.26 5.69
C LEU A 104 -9.75 -7.86 4.46
N TYR A 105 -8.64 -8.54 4.64
CA TYR A 105 -7.92 -9.13 3.52
C TYR A 105 -7.38 -10.52 3.82
N ALA A 106 -7.26 -11.32 2.78
CA ALA A 106 -6.63 -12.63 2.83
C ALA A 106 -6.08 -13.02 1.46
N GLY A 107 -5.08 -13.90 1.46
CA GLY A 107 -4.51 -14.35 0.19
C GLY A 107 -3.39 -15.36 0.34
N LEU A 108 -2.68 -15.53 -0.78
CA LEU A 108 -1.61 -16.49 -0.97
C LEU A 108 -0.39 -15.77 -1.57
N LYS A 109 0.80 -16.01 -1.00
CA LYS A 109 2.09 -15.52 -1.53
C LYS A 109 3.04 -16.67 -1.87
N PRO A 110 2.78 -17.45 -2.95
CA PRO A 110 3.71 -18.47 -3.38
C PRO A 110 4.94 -17.85 -4.07
N THR A 111 6.12 -18.37 -3.76
CA THR A 111 7.39 -17.94 -4.38
C THR A 111 7.89 -19.01 -5.34
N TRP A 112 8.29 -18.58 -6.54
CA TRP A 112 8.92 -19.43 -7.53
C TRP A 112 10.19 -18.75 -8.10
N GLY A 113 11.34 -19.30 -7.74
CA GLY A 113 12.61 -18.67 -8.05
C GLY A 113 12.73 -17.28 -7.41
N PRO A 114 13.07 -16.23 -8.18
CA PRO A 114 13.17 -14.87 -7.65
C PRO A 114 11.81 -14.14 -7.56
N VAL A 115 10.73 -14.76 -8.02
CA VAL A 115 9.40 -14.13 -8.14
C VAL A 115 8.50 -14.60 -7.02
N THR A 116 7.89 -13.67 -6.30
CA THR A 116 6.79 -13.90 -5.38
C THR A 116 5.51 -13.44 -6.03
N PHE A 117 4.53 -14.32 -6.15
CA PHE A 117 3.17 -13.99 -6.59
C PHE A 117 2.32 -13.59 -5.38
N ASP A 118 1.31 -12.77 -5.59
CA ASP A 118 0.34 -12.37 -4.57
C ASP A 118 -1.07 -12.48 -5.16
N LEU A 119 -1.86 -13.41 -4.63
CA LEU A 119 -3.24 -13.63 -5.02
C LEU A 119 -4.11 -13.42 -3.78
N GLY A 120 -5.03 -12.47 -3.83
CA GLY A 120 -5.78 -12.08 -2.64
C GLY A 120 -7.17 -11.52 -2.92
N VAL A 121 -7.90 -11.37 -1.85
CA VAL A 121 -9.20 -10.70 -1.78
C VAL A 121 -9.14 -9.63 -0.70
N LEU A 122 -9.78 -8.50 -0.96
CA LEU A 122 -9.92 -7.35 -0.08
C LEU A 122 -11.39 -7.02 0.04
N TYR A 123 -11.86 -6.75 1.25
CA TYR A 123 -13.18 -6.22 1.52
C TYR A 123 -13.01 -4.90 2.25
N TYR A 124 -13.48 -3.83 1.63
CA TYR A 124 -13.50 -2.48 2.18
C TYR A 124 -14.84 -2.25 2.84
N ALA A 125 -14.85 -1.84 4.10
CA ALA A 125 -16.05 -1.59 4.87
C ALA A 125 -16.03 -0.18 5.49
N TYR A 126 -17.16 0.51 5.37
CA TYR A 126 -17.36 1.86 5.90
C TYR A 126 -18.50 1.85 6.92
N PRO A 127 -18.28 1.33 8.15
CA PRO A 127 -19.36 1.01 9.12
C PRO A 127 -20.17 2.21 9.60
N SER A 128 -19.67 3.43 9.39
CA SER A 128 -20.37 4.66 9.74
C SER A 128 -21.03 5.36 8.55
N ALA A 129 -20.89 4.80 7.35
CA ALA A 129 -21.56 5.35 6.17
C ALA A 129 -23.08 5.31 6.34
N LYS A 130 -23.76 6.39 5.96
CA LYS A 130 -25.22 6.39 5.94
C LYS A 130 -25.69 5.86 4.59
N ASP A 131 -26.50 4.82 4.63
CA ASP A 131 -27.07 4.10 3.48
C ASP A 131 -27.96 4.96 2.56
N SER A 132 -27.82 6.29 2.56
CA SER A 132 -28.82 7.16 1.95
C SER A 132 -28.57 7.50 0.47
N ALA A 133 -27.40 7.19 -0.10
CA ALA A 133 -27.07 7.59 -1.47
C ALA A 133 -26.39 6.50 -2.29
N ALA A 134 -25.35 5.82 -1.75
CA ALA A 134 -24.58 4.81 -2.45
C ALA A 134 -23.99 3.82 -1.46
N GLU A 135 -23.85 2.56 -1.84
CA GLU A 135 -23.13 1.54 -1.08
C GLU A 135 -21.64 1.82 -1.17
N LEU A 136 -20.98 2.05 -0.04
CA LEU A 136 -19.54 2.27 -0.01
C LEU A 136 -18.73 0.98 0.14
N ASP A 137 -19.33 -0.04 0.77
CA ASP A 137 -18.68 -1.32 0.99
C ASP A 137 -18.48 -2.06 -0.34
N TYR A 138 -17.28 -2.58 -0.57
CA TYR A 138 -17.00 -3.31 -1.81
C TYR A 138 -15.89 -4.34 -1.63
N VAL A 139 -15.74 -5.20 -2.64
CA VAL A 139 -14.73 -6.26 -2.70
C VAL A 139 -13.80 -6.03 -3.89
N GLU A 140 -12.50 -6.21 -3.66
CA GLU A 140 -11.51 -6.34 -4.73
C GLU A 140 -10.84 -7.70 -4.70
N LEU A 141 -10.63 -8.27 -5.88
CA LEU A 141 -9.69 -9.34 -6.10
C LEU A 141 -8.37 -8.75 -6.56
N LYS A 142 -7.25 -9.28 -6.06
CA LYS A 142 -5.93 -8.87 -6.53
C LYS A 142 -5.11 -10.04 -7.05
N ALA A 143 -4.32 -9.77 -8.08
CA ALA A 143 -3.33 -10.68 -8.61
C ALA A 143 -2.06 -9.89 -8.96
N GLY A 144 -0.95 -10.22 -8.31
CA GLY A 144 0.29 -9.48 -8.50
C GLY A 144 1.52 -10.37 -8.45
N TYR A 145 2.65 -9.76 -8.75
CA TYR A 145 3.97 -10.35 -8.54
C TYR A 145 4.96 -9.30 -8.09
N SER A 146 5.98 -9.74 -7.38
CA SER A 146 7.15 -8.94 -7.05
C SER A 146 8.44 -9.74 -7.25
N MET A 147 9.54 -9.06 -7.54
CA MET A 147 10.85 -9.70 -7.67
C MET A 147 11.99 -8.75 -7.29
N ALA A 148 12.99 -9.28 -6.59
CA ALA A 148 14.26 -8.59 -6.45
C ALA A 148 15.03 -8.64 -7.78
N SER A 149 15.58 -7.49 -8.19
CA SER A 149 16.35 -7.41 -9.44
C SER A 149 17.60 -8.29 -9.38
N PRO A 150 17.82 -9.19 -10.36
CA PRO A 150 19.02 -9.99 -10.40
C PRO A 150 20.26 -9.19 -10.86
N TRP A 151 20.06 -7.99 -11.41
CA TRP A 151 21.13 -7.15 -11.95
C TRP A 151 21.46 -5.94 -11.07
N ILE A 152 20.50 -5.42 -10.32
CA ILE A 152 20.65 -4.23 -9.49
C ILE A 152 20.38 -4.61 -8.06
N LYS A 153 21.46 -4.72 -7.26
CA LYS A 153 21.35 -5.03 -5.84
C LYS A 153 20.53 -3.94 -5.11
N GLY A 154 19.59 -4.36 -4.28
CA GLY A 154 18.74 -3.46 -3.52
C GLY A 154 17.53 -2.91 -4.29
N LEU A 155 17.37 -3.25 -5.57
CA LEU A 155 16.18 -2.93 -6.34
C LEU A 155 15.20 -4.09 -6.29
N THR A 156 13.96 -3.80 -5.92
CA THR A 156 12.82 -4.70 -6.03
C THR A 156 11.70 -3.98 -6.78
N SER A 157 10.96 -4.71 -7.60
CA SER A 157 9.82 -4.17 -8.35
C SER A 157 8.71 -5.20 -8.46
N GLY A 158 7.50 -4.74 -8.72
CA GLY A 158 6.34 -5.59 -8.90
C GLY A 158 5.20 -4.89 -9.61
N THR A 159 4.19 -5.66 -9.99
CA THR A 159 2.96 -5.15 -10.59
C THR A 159 1.79 -5.93 -10.01
N THR A 160 0.71 -5.24 -9.70
CA THR A 160 -0.53 -5.81 -9.17
C THR A 160 -1.70 -5.30 -9.97
N LEU A 161 -2.59 -6.21 -10.33
CA LEU A 161 -3.92 -5.94 -10.88
C LEU A 161 -4.92 -6.10 -9.74
N TYR A 162 -5.78 -5.11 -9.57
CA TYR A 162 -6.97 -5.17 -8.71
C TYR A 162 -8.21 -5.14 -9.59
N TRP A 163 -9.25 -5.84 -9.19
CA TRP A 163 -10.52 -5.89 -9.89
C TRP A 163 -11.68 -5.92 -8.91
N SER A 164 -12.66 -5.06 -9.13
CA SER A 164 -13.95 -5.08 -8.44
C SER A 164 -15.07 -5.15 -9.48
N SER A 165 -16.05 -5.96 -9.23
CA SER A 165 -17.26 -6.01 -10.07
C SER A 165 -18.24 -4.90 -9.73
N GLU A 166 -18.16 -4.37 -8.52
CA GLU A 166 -18.94 -3.23 -8.03
C GLU A 166 -18.04 -2.46 -7.06
N TYR A 167 -17.44 -1.38 -7.56
CA TYR A 167 -16.55 -0.53 -6.78
C TYR A 167 -17.36 0.41 -5.87
N GLY A 168 -16.77 0.83 -4.75
CA GLY A 168 -17.45 1.66 -3.76
C GLY A 168 -18.15 2.89 -4.36
N GLY A 169 -19.34 3.20 -3.85
CA GLY A 169 -20.15 4.28 -4.36
C GLY A 169 -21.04 3.93 -5.56
N ASP A 170 -21.32 2.65 -5.79
CA ASP A 170 -22.11 2.14 -6.92
C ASP A 170 -21.50 2.51 -8.30
N VAL A 171 -20.18 2.61 -8.37
CA VAL A 171 -19.46 3.01 -9.58
C VAL A 171 -19.60 1.98 -10.69
N GLY A 172 -19.61 0.70 -10.35
CA GLY A 172 -19.61 -0.42 -11.29
C GLY A 172 -18.27 -1.13 -11.35
N GLU A 173 -17.96 -1.77 -12.47
CA GLU A 173 -16.73 -2.53 -12.63
C GLU A 173 -15.51 -1.62 -12.72
N VAL A 174 -14.48 -1.92 -11.93
CA VAL A 174 -13.21 -1.16 -11.90
C VAL A 174 -12.02 -2.11 -11.93
N PHE A 175 -11.02 -1.76 -12.75
CA PHE A 175 -9.70 -2.35 -12.76
C PHE A 175 -8.65 -1.32 -12.34
N THR A 176 -7.72 -1.72 -11.50
CA THR A 176 -6.52 -0.91 -11.21
C THR A 176 -5.28 -1.73 -11.52
N LEU A 177 -4.41 -1.19 -12.35
CA LEU A 177 -3.09 -1.76 -12.59
C LEU A 177 -2.05 -0.85 -11.94
N GLU A 178 -1.34 -1.36 -10.93
CA GLU A 178 -0.28 -0.62 -10.24
C GLU A 178 1.07 -1.32 -10.41
N SER A 179 2.09 -0.56 -10.79
CA SER A 179 3.49 -0.99 -10.82
C SER A 179 4.29 -0.17 -9.81
N ALA A 180 5.09 -0.85 -9.00
CA ALA A 180 5.88 -0.21 -7.96
C ALA A 180 7.33 -0.70 -7.96
N ALA A 181 8.21 0.15 -7.43
CA ALA A 181 9.61 -0.18 -7.23
C ALA A 181 10.14 0.40 -5.92
N ALA A 182 11.10 -0.29 -5.31
CA ALA A 182 11.84 0.17 -4.15
C ALA A 182 13.34 -0.05 -4.37
N TYR A 183 14.13 0.93 -4.01
CA TYR A 183 15.58 0.86 -4.07
C TYR A 183 16.18 1.17 -2.68
N GLU A 184 16.88 0.19 -2.13
CA GLU A 184 17.60 0.32 -0.86
C GLU A 184 18.82 1.21 -1.05
N LEU A 185 18.92 2.25 -0.23
CA LEU A 185 20.08 3.13 -0.19
C LEU A 185 21.10 2.65 0.87
N PRO A 186 22.36 3.05 0.77
CA PRO A 186 23.32 2.79 1.82
C PRO A 186 22.86 3.32 3.18
N GLN A 187 23.07 2.53 4.22
CA GLN A 187 22.74 2.92 5.59
C GLN A 187 23.37 4.26 5.95
N PHE A 188 22.59 5.13 6.58
CA PHE A 188 23.00 6.44 7.05
C PHE A 188 22.76 6.57 8.57
N GLY A 189 23.84 6.53 9.34
CA GLY A 189 23.75 6.53 10.80
C GLY A 189 22.97 5.31 11.31
N ILE A 190 21.87 5.55 12.02
CA ILE A 190 20.97 4.52 12.53
C ILE A 190 19.85 4.16 11.52
N PHE A 191 19.72 4.91 10.42
CA PHE A 191 18.65 4.75 9.47
C PHE A 191 19.02 3.82 8.32
N SER A 192 18.07 3.01 7.88
CA SER A 192 18.08 2.25 6.63
C SER A 192 17.15 2.95 5.64
N PRO A 193 17.69 3.83 4.77
CA PRO A 193 16.87 4.59 3.84
C PRO A 193 16.53 3.79 2.59
N SER A 194 15.36 4.05 2.01
CA SER A 194 14.99 3.56 0.68
C SER A 194 14.20 4.59 -0.11
N ILE A 195 14.37 4.59 -1.44
CA ILE A 195 13.51 5.35 -2.35
C ILE A 195 12.47 4.37 -2.88
N THR A 196 11.22 4.76 -2.82
CA THR A 196 10.09 3.95 -3.29
C THR A 196 9.21 4.78 -4.20
N GLY A 197 8.55 4.14 -5.16
CA GLY A 197 7.57 4.82 -6.00
C GLY A 197 6.62 3.84 -6.64
N ALA A 198 5.45 4.34 -7.01
CA ALA A 198 4.43 3.61 -7.73
C ALA A 198 3.84 4.47 -8.85
N TYR A 199 3.34 3.79 -9.87
CA TYR A 199 2.53 4.35 -10.93
C TYR A 199 1.35 3.42 -11.16
N GLY A 200 0.15 3.94 -11.15
CA GLY A 200 -1.07 3.18 -11.34
C GLY A 200 -2.03 3.81 -12.33
N THR A 201 -2.84 2.97 -12.96
CA THR A 201 -3.98 3.37 -13.79
C THR A 201 -5.22 2.73 -13.23
N VAL A 202 -6.25 3.53 -13.01
CA VAL A 202 -7.59 3.10 -12.60
C VAL A 202 -8.49 3.23 -13.81
N TYR A 203 -9.07 2.13 -14.24
CA TYR A 203 -9.98 2.06 -15.38
C TYR A 203 -11.31 1.45 -14.94
N GLY A 204 -12.43 2.06 -15.28
CA GLY A 204 -13.73 1.58 -14.85
C GLY A 204 -14.91 2.06 -15.63
N ASP A 205 -16.04 1.36 -15.44
CA ASP A 205 -17.34 1.73 -16.01
C ASP A 205 -18.03 2.75 -15.08
N TRP A 206 -17.40 3.94 -14.96
CA TRP A 206 -17.93 5.02 -14.15
C TRP A 206 -19.31 5.45 -14.65
N LYS A 207 -20.37 5.11 -13.95
CA LYS A 207 -21.77 5.32 -14.37
C LYS A 207 -22.07 6.75 -14.84
N GLU A 208 -21.35 7.73 -14.31
CA GLU A 208 -21.47 9.14 -14.71
C GLU A 208 -20.20 9.70 -15.35
N GLY A 209 -19.09 8.94 -15.37
CA GLY A 209 -17.75 9.35 -15.78
C GLY A 209 -17.24 10.52 -14.95
N PHE A 210 -15.96 10.67 -14.80
CA PHE A 210 -15.41 11.96 -14.40
C PHE A 210 -15.08 12.75 -15.68
N SER A 211 -15.28 14.06 -15.60
CA SER A 211 -15.08 14.92 -16.74
C SER A 211 -13.77 15.67 -16.57
N VAL A 212 -12.80 15.37 -17.42
CA VAL A 212 -11.64 16.24 -17.62
C VAL A 212 -11.97 17.14 -18.82
N ASP A 213 -11.93 18.46 -18.63
CA ASP A 213 -12.23 19.47 -19.67
C ASP A 213 -13.61 19.32 -20.35
N GLY A 214 -14.58 18.69 -19.66
CA GLY A 214 -15.92 18.44 -20.23
C GLY A 214 -16.00 17.21 -21.14
N THR A 215 -14.93 16.43 -21.23
CA THR A 215 -14.94 15.10 -21.86
C THR A 215 -15.12 14.04 -20.79
N ARG A 216 -15.90 13.01 -21.10
CA ARG A 216 -16.07 11.86 -20.22
C ARG A 216 -14.82 10.98 -20.33
N GLU A 217 -14.19 10.72 -19.21
CA GLU A 217 -13.04 9.84 -19.12
C GLU A 217 -13.43 8.58 -18.33
N ASP A 218 -12.96 7.42 -18.81
CA ASP A 218 -13.19 6.13 -18.15
C ASP A 218 -11.94 5.66 -17.37
N GLU A 219 -10.87 6.47 -17.35
CA GLU A 219 -9.62 6.15 -16.67
C GLU A 219 -8.95 7.39 -16.09
N TYR A 220 -8.15 7.18 -15.06
CA TYR A 220 -7.16 8.15 -14.58
C TYR A 220 -5.88 7.45 -14.17
N THR A 221 -4.80 8.20 -14.10
CA THR A 221 -3.52 7.73 -13.61
C THR A 221 -3.10 8.45 -12.34
N TYR A 222 -2.33 7.76 -11.52
CA TYR A 222 -1.70 8.33 -10.34
C TYR A 222 -0.26 7.86 -10.22
N TRP A 223 0.56 8.64 -9.55
CA TRP A 223 1.90 8.22 -9.22
C TRP A 223 2.36 8.81 -7.89
N ASN A 224 3.36 8.18 -7.33
CA ASN A 224 4.01 8.68 -6.14
C ASN A 224 5.50 8.35 -6.14
N VAL A 225 6.25 9.13 -5.38
CA VAL A 225 7.65 8.83 -5.06
C VAL A 225 7.94 9.30 -3.63
N GLY A 226 8.66 8.50 -2.86
CA GLY A 226 8.95 8.79 -1.46
C GLY A 226 10.31 8.32 -1.00
N LEU A 227 10.77 8.94 0.08
CA LEU A 227 11.94 8.54 0.86
C LEU A 227 11.44 7.93 2.18
N ALA A 228 11.68 6.65 2.36
CA ALA A 228 11.40 5.96 3.62
C ALA A 228 12.69 5.83 4.45
N LEU A 229 12.61 6.13 5.73
CA LEU A 229 13.70 6.02 6.71
C LEU A 229 13.27 5.02 7.78
N ALA A 230 13.81 3.80 7.73
CA ALA A 230 13.57 2.79 8.75
C ALA A 230 14.63 2.86 9.86
N VAL A 231 14.19 2.75 11.11
CA VAL A 231 15.04 2.64 12.30
C VAL A 231 14.38 1.72 13.33
N GLU A 232 15.00 0.58 13.62
CA GLU A 232 14.43 -0.47 14.49
C GLU A 232 13.01 -0.89 14.03
N LYS A 233 11.99 -0.51 14.82
CA LYS A 233 10.58 -0.80 14.55
C LYS A 233 9.83 0.36 13.90
N PHE A 234 10.46 1.51 13.77
CA PHE A 234 9.86 2.72 13.25
C PHE A 234 10.19 2.90 11.77
N THR A 235 9.24 3.46 11.02
CA THR A 235 9.44 3.93 9.66
C THR A 235 8.84 5.33 9.54
N PHE A 236 9.62 6.22 8.93
CA PHE A 236 9.20 7.57 8.57
C PHE A 236 9.23 7.66 7.06
N ASP A 237 8.10 8.03 6.43
CA ASP A 237 7.96 8.13 4.97
C ASP A 237 7.60 9.57 4.59
N PHE A 238 8.33 10.12 3.63
CA PHE A 238 8.13 11.44 3.04
C PHE A 238 7.81 11.22 1.56
N ARG A 239 6.58 11.46 1.16
CA ARG A 239 6.06 11.04 -0.15
C ARG A 239 5.38 12.18 -0.88
N TYR A 240 5.67 12.29 -2.16
CA TYR A 240 4.94 13.13 -3.09
C TYR A 240 3.96 12.27 -3.87
N TRP A 241 2.74 12.75 -4.01
CA TRP A 241 1.65 12.16 -4.78
C TRP A 241 1.18 13.12 -5.84
N ASP A 242 0.66 12.57 -6.95
CA ASP A 242 0.05 13.33 -8.02
C ASP A 242 -0.86 12.44 -8.86
N THR A 243 -1.83 13.04 -9.55
CA THR A 243 -2.74 12.40 -10.50
C THR A 243 -2.85 13.21 -11.77
N ASP A 244 -3.40 12.64 -12.83
CA ASP A 244 -3.74 13.35 -14.06
C ASP A 244 -5.19 13.85 -14.09
N ILE A 245 -5.94 13.73 -12.98
CA ILE A 245 -7.35 14.14 -12.92
C ILE A 245 -7.52 15.66 -13.05
N GLY A 246 -6.54 16.45 -12.68
CA GLY A 246 -6.61 17.91 -12.70
C GLY A 246 -7.69 18.49 -11.76
N ASN A 247 -8.04 19.76 -11.98
CA ASN A 247 -9.03 20.49 -11.16
C ASN A 247 -10.47 20.12 -11.54
N VAL A 248 -10.82 18.84 -11.54
CA VAL A 248 -12.16 18.37 -11.87
C VAL A 248 -12.89 17.97 -10.60
N VAL A 249 -13.97 18.65 -10.33
CA VAL A 249 -14.95 18.24 -9.30
C VAL A 249 -15.98 17.33 -9.98
N GLY A 250 -15.93 16.05 -9.66
CA GLY A 250 -16.88 15.06 -10.16
C GLY A 250 -17.46 14.23 -9.01
N PRO A 251 -18.72 13.78 -9.14
CA PRO A 251 -19.42 13.14 -8.02
C PRO A 251 -18.84 11.78 -7.62
N ALA A 252 -17.96 11.19 -8.42
CA ALA A 252 -17.49 9.83 -8.19
C ALA A 252 -16.01 9.71 -7.76
N VAL A 253 -15.16 10.69 -8.09
CA VAL A 253 -13.70 10.55 -7.87
C VAL A 253 -13.14 11.70 -7.02
N CYS A 254 -13.37 12.95 -7.43
CA CYS A 254 -12.92 14.13 -6.69
C CYS A 254 -14.14 14.94 -6.27
N VAL A 255 -14.69 14.66 -5.10
CA VAL A 255 -15.92 15.29 -4.61
C VAL A 255 -15.76 16.78 -4.28
N SER A 256 -14.53 17.28 -4.12
CA SER A 256 -14.21 18.69 -3.98
C SER A 256 -12.86 19.06 -4.59
N GLU A 257 -12.66 20.36 -4.81
CA GLU A 257 -11.37 20.88 -5.27
C GLU A 257 -10.23 20.47 -4.31
N GLY A 258 -9.08 20.13 -4.85
CA GLY A 258 -7.87 19.81 -4.11
C GLY A 258 -7.68 18.34 -3.77
N LEU A 259 -8.72 17.51 -3.70
CA LEU A 259 -8.57 16.12 -3.24
C LEU A 259 -7.73 15.23 -4.16
N CYS A 260 -7.63 15.57 -5.43
CA CYS A 260 -6.86 14.85 -6.45
C CYS A 260 -5.60 15.58 -6.89
N ASP A 261 -5.32 16.75 -6.31
CA ASP A 261 -4.15 17.57 -6.65
C ASP A 261 -2.87 16.98 -6.06
N GLU A 262 -1.74 17.46 -6.58
CA GLU A 262 -0.42 17.10 -6.08
C GLU A 262 -0.24 17.47 -4.61
N ARG A 263 0.44 16.58 -3.85
CA ARG A 263 0.67 16.82 -2.42
C ARG A 263 1.86 16.09 -1.85
N PHE A 264 2.39 16.65 -0.75
CA PHE A 264 3.35 15.96 0.10
C PHE A 264 2.66 15.35 1.31
N VAL A 265 2.95 14.07 1.55
CA VAL A 265 2.42 13.31 2.67
C VAL A 265 3.58 12.84 3.54
N PHE A 266 3.45 13.04 4.85
CA PHE A 266 4.35 12.49 5.85
C PHE A 266 3.62 11.40 6.64
N THR A 267 4.23 10.21 6.74
CA THR A 267 3.73 9.09 7.53
C THR A 267 4.77 8.61 8.53
N ALA A 268 4.37 8.38 9.76
CA ALA A 268 5.18 7.74 10.78
C ALA A 268 4.46 6.50 11.31
N LYS A 269 5.14 5.35 11.32
CA LYS A 269 4.56 4.08 11.78
C LYS A 269 5.54 3.27 12.63
N VAL A 270 4.99 2.44 13.53
CA VAL A 270 5.69 1.42 14.30
C VAL A 270 5.10 0.06 14.00
N THR A 271 5.94 -0.94 13.73
CA THR A 271 5.53 -2.34 13.53
C THR A 271 6.06 -3.19 14.67
N LEU A 272 5.16 -3.88 15.33
CA LEU A 272 5.44 -4.78 16.47
C LEU A 272 5.25 -6.23 16.00
N PRO A 273 6.12 -7.15 16.50
CA PRO A 273 5.95 -8.58 16.27
C PRO A 273 4.74 -9.12 17.01
#